data_3228331ccdbe1c7cea469f94152faf4a
#
_entry.id   3228331ccdbe1c7cea469f94152faf4a
#
_cell.length_a   1.000
_cell.length_b   1.000
_cell.length_c   1.000
_cell.angle_alpha   90.00
_cell.angle_beta   90.00
_cell.angle_gamma   90.00
#
_symmetry.space_group_name_H-M   'P 1'
#
loop_
_entity.id
_entity.type
_entity.pdbx_description
1 polymer ?
#
loop_
_entity_poly.entity_id
_entity_poly.type
_entity_poly.pdbx_seq_one_letter_code
_entity_poly.pdbx_strand_id
1 'polypeptide(L)'
;MKLNENQKTAVEHLEGPMLVIAGPGSGKTTVIVQRTYNLISKYGVNPDNILVITFTKAAAKNMKERYLSLSDDLGSGITFCTLHSLFFRILRTFSNFTADNLIAETLQFECIDNIIKKFKLEIDNKNDFIKQALLFISGIKTGAIKKEELKNIEYSKYSTLIYEEYQAYLKSRRLLDFDDLMLYCYRLLLSNEESVFYCRNKFKYILVDEFQDICEMQYKIIRLLAHPLNNVFAVGDDDQSIYSFRGANPSIMLNFERDFKNTRLITLDTNYRSGGLIVKLSNKLIKHNKERYNKSISTGSDSKSCAKIVNVNNQNSQNRYIIDKIKDMTKKGYDYSDFAILARTNKETESLISELIRNNIAFSSRERASNIFTGLVALDILAYLNLAYKYGANKTVERSHLIRVMNKPLRYIKREWLKEPIIDLADLKERVVLKDWVFYNVVSLIDNLKFLSSLKPAPAIDYILNTINYREHLIRYAKDNNLSFDELYEQALELKEIFDKFATFEEVFSFIDDYTKKLAEIKTDFSNKNSVTVSTFHSAKGLEFKNVFIINCIDGNIPYSKNKSNKGRIKFDKKSLEEERRLFYVSMTRAIDNLFLTVPRFIHSKDKIPSGFLDELR
;
A
#
# COMPACT_ATOMS: atom_id res chain seq x y z
N MET A 1 -2.67 -4.14 34.66
CA MET A 1 -3.45 -4.99 33.70
C MET A 1 -3.31 -6.43 34.15
N LYS A 2 -4.41 -7.18 34.26
CA LYS A 2 -4.35 -8.59 34.74
C LYS A 2 -4.05 -9.49 33.53
N LEU A 3 -2.88 -10.15 33.52
CA LEU A 3 -2.50 -11.10 32.48
C LEU A 3 -3.30 -12.41 32.64
N ASN A 4 -3.67 -13.04 31.51
CA ASN A 4 -4.20 -14.41 31.53
C ASN A 4 -3.07 -15.43 31.73
N GLU A 5 -3.42 -16.71 31.93
CA GLU A 5 -2.43 -17.77 32.26
C GLU A 5 -1.38 -17.96 31.15
N ASN A 6 -1.78 -17.95 29.87
CA ASN A 6 -0.84 -18.07 28.75
C ASN A 6 0.09 -16.86 28.66
N GLN A 7 -0.43 -15.64 28.88
CA GLN A 7 0.38 -14.43 28.93
C GLN A 7 1.35 -14.45 30.11
N LYS A 8 0.92 -14.90 31.32
CA LYS A 8 1.81 -15.05 32.48
C LYS A 8 2.95 -16.03 32.19
N THR A 9 2.62 -17.19 31.64
CA THR A 9 3.61 -18.20 31.27
C THR A 9 4.64 -17.65 30.28
N ALA A 10 4.21 -16.88 29.28
CA ALA A 10 5.10 -16.24 28.32
C ALA A 10 5.99 -15.17 28.98
N VAL A 11 5.44 -14.36 29.88
CA VAL A 11 6.15 -13.29 30.60
C VAL A 11 7.16 -13.85 31.61
N GLU A 12 6.87 -14.99 32.24
CA GLU A 12 7.73 -15.61 33.26
C GLU A 12 8.82 -16.53 32.68
N HIS A 13 8.82 -16.77 31.38
CA HIS A 13 9.87 -17.57 30.75
C HIS A 13 11.24 -16.87 30.89
N LEU A 14 12.28 -17.55 31.38
CA LEU A 14 13.59 -16.94 31.60
C LEU A 14 14.58 -17.28 30.46
N GLU A 15 14.92 -18.55 30.30
CA GLU A 15 15.99 -18.98 29.41
C GLU A 15 15.50 -19.95 28.34
N GLY A 16 16.28 -20.02 27.24
CA GLY A 16 16.00 -20.86 26.10
C GLY A 16 15.04 -20.23 25.08
N PRO A 17 14.83 -20.90 23.96
CA PRO A 17 13.97 -20.40 22.91
C PRO A 17 12.50 -20.52 23.25
N MET A 18 11.72 -19.48 22.99
CA MET A 18 10.26 -19.51 23.09
C MET A 18 9.63 -18.89 21.85
N LEU A 19 8.65 -19.56 21.29
CA LEU A 19 7.78 -19.04 20.26
C LEU A 19 6.37 -18.79 20.82
N VAL A 20 5.94 -17.54 20.75
CA VAL A 20 4.60 -17.11 21.14
C VAL A 20 3.76 -16.89 19.89
N ILE A 21 2.83 -17.80 19.64
CA ILE A 21 1.85 -17.65 18.56
C ILE A 21 0.71 -16.80 19.09
N ALA A 22 0.55 -15.60 18.53
CA ALA A 22 -0.31 -14.59 19.12
C ALA A 22 -1.28 -14.00 18.09
N GLY A 23 -2.56 -14.31 18.22
CA GLY A 23 -3.60 -13.76 17.35
C GLY A 23 -3.70 -12.22 17.39
N PRO A 24 -4.51 -11.62 16.50
CA PRO A 24 -4.76 -10.18 16.54
C PRO A 24 -5.37 -9.78 17.88
N GLY A 25 -4.95 -8.65 18.42
CA GLY A 25 -5.51 -8.14 19.69
C GLY A 25 -5.24 -8.98 20.94
N SER A 26 -4.33 -9.98 20.88
CA SER A 26 -4.03 -10.87 22.02
C SER A 26 -3.02 -10.33 23.02
N GLY A 27 -2.56 -9.08 22.84
CA GLY A 27 -1.63 -8.44 23.76
C GLY A 27 -0.15 -8.75 23.50
N LYS A 28 0.26 -9.05 22.24
CA LYS A 28 1.67 -9.28 21.85
C LYS A 28 2.65 -8.28 22.48
N THR A 29 2.42 -7.00 22.24
CA THR A 29 3.28 -5.92 22.77
C THR A 29 3.30 -5.89 24.29
N THR A 30 2.17 -6.14 24.93
CA THR A 30 2.07 -6.20 26.40
C THR A 30 2.94 -7.32 26.96
N VAL A 31 2.91 -8.49 26.33
CA VAL A 31 3.72 -9.66 26.76
C VAL A 31 5.22 -9.35 26.62
N ILE A 32 5.65 -8.76 25.49
CA ILE A 32 7.06 -8.39 25.27
C ILE A 32 7.51 -7.38 26.32
N VAL A 33 6.74 -6.32 26.57
CA VAL A 33 7.07 -5.25 27.53
C VAL A 33 7.12 -5.80 28.96
N GLN A 34 6.12 -6.58 29.38
CA GLN A 34 6.07 -7.19 30.71
C GLN A 34 7.20 -8.22 30.92
N ARG A 35 7.52 -9.03 29.91
CA ARG A 35 8.67 -9.91 29.95
C ARG A 35 9.98 -9.15 30.11
N THR A 36 10.16 -8.09 29.33
CA THR A 36 11.35 -7.23 29.43
C THR A 36 11.50 -6.66 30.83
N TYR A 37 10.40 -6.21 31.42
CA TYR A 37 10.37 -5.75 32.81
C TYR A 37 10.74 -6.86 33.80
N ASN A 38 10.16 -8.07 33.67
CA ASN A 38 10.45 -9.20 34.55
C ASN A 38 11.90 -9.67 34.46
N LEU A 39 12.52 -9.66 33.27
CA LEU A 39 13.91 -10.01 33.11
C LEU A 39 14.82 -9.16 34.00
N ILE A 40 14.51 -7.90 34.17
CA ILE A 40 15.29 -6.98 34.98
C ILE A 40 14.86 -7.05 36.44
N SER A 41 13.58 -6.80 36.72
CA SER A 41 13.07 -6.61 38.09
C SER A 41 13.02 -7.91 38.91
N LYS A 42 12.68 -9.04 38.27
CA LYS A 42 12.52 -10.34 38.95
C LYS A 42 13.79 -11.20 38.87
N TYR A 43 14.47 -11.16 37.71
CA TYR A 43 15.58 -12.06 37.44
C TYR A 43 16.94 -11.37 37.44
N GLY A 44 17.02 -10.07 37.66
CA GLY A 44 18.27 -9.33 37.77
C GLY A 44 19.12 -9.26 36.50
N VAL A 45 18.51 -9.43 35.33
CA VAL A 45 19.22 -9.37 34.04
C VAL A 45 19.69 -7.94 33.80
N ASN A 46 20.97 -7.77 33.44
CA ASN A 46 21.49 -6.46 33.08
C ASN A 46 20.74 -5.90 31.85
N PRO A 47 20.16 -4.69 31.92
CA PRO A 47 19.42 -4.06 30.81
C PRO A 47 20.21 -4.02 29.49
N ASP A 48 21.54 -3.81 29.54
CA ASP A 48 22.40 -3.79 28.35
C ASP A 48 22.45 -5.13 27.60
N ASN A 49 22.08 -6.22 28.26
CA ASN A 49 22.03 -7.54 27.65
C ASN A 49 20.70 -7.87 26.95
N ILE A 50 19.75 -6.93 26.95
CA ILE A 50 18.42 -7.15 26.35
C ILE A 50 18.30 -6.39 25.04
N LEU A 51 17.96 -7.13 23.99
CA LEU A 51 17.66 -6.62 22.65
C LEU A 51 16.19 -6.87 22.32
N VAL A 52 15.44 -5.80 22.07
CA VAL A 52 14.02 -5.85 21.65
C VAL A 52 13.94 -5.34 20.21
N ILE A 53 13.53 -6.22 19.32
CA ILE A 53 13.44 -5.98 17.88
C ILE A 53 11.99 -5.82 17.48
N THR A 54 11.69 -4.76 16.71
CA THR A 54 10.37 -4.49 16.14
C THR A 54 10.48 -4.22 14.64
N PHE A 55 9.34 -4.26 13.94
CA PHE A 55 9.33 -4.06 12.48
C PHE A 55 9.52 -2.59 12.07
N THR A 56 9.00 -1.62 12.85
CA THR A 56 9.06 -0.19 12.52
C THR A 56 9.72 0.64 13.63
N LYS A 57 10.34 1.77 13.25
CA LYS A 57 10.91 2.73 14.23
C LYS A 57 9.84 3.25 15.20
N ALA A 58 8.62 3.49 14.71
CA ALA A 58 7.50 3.94 15.53
C ALA A 58 7.13 2.88 16.59
N ALA A 59 7.05 1.59 16.21
CA ALA A 59 6.77 0.51 17.14
C ALA A 59 7.88 0.37 18.19
N ALA A 60 9.16 0.50 17.80
CA ALA A 60 10.28 0.48 18.74
C ALA A 60 10.19 1.64 19.77
N LYS A 61 9.85 2.85 19.31
CA LYS A 61 9.65 4.01 20.17
C LYS A 61 8.47 3.80 21.14
N ASN A 62 7.31 3.42 20.63
CA ASN A 62 6.12 3.15 21.46
C ASN A 62 6.37 2.04 22.49
N MET A 63 7.08 0.98 22.10
CA MET A 63 7.41 -0.12 23.01
C MET A 63 8.36 0.34 24.12
N LYS A 64 9.35 1.16 23.78
CA LYS A 64 10.23 1.81 24.77
C LYS A 64 9.46 2.70 25.72
N GLU A 65 8.56 3.56 25.21
CA GLU A 65 7.74 4.46 26.04
C GLU A 65 6.82 3.68 26.99
N ARG A 66 6.18 2.60 26.51
CA ARG A 66 5.38 1.70 27.35
C ARG A 66 6.21 0.99 28.41
N TYR A 67 7.44 0.60 28.08
CA TYR A 67 8.36 0.01 29.05
C TYR A 67 8.71 1.04 30.15
N LEU A 68 9.12 2.25 29.78
CA LEU A 68 9.49 3.31 30.71
C LEU A 68 8.33 3.70 31.64
N SER A 69 7.08 3.68 31.14
CA SER A 69 5.89 3.94 31.98
C SER A 69 5.62 2.86 33.05
N LEU A 70 6.25 1.69 32.95
CA LEU A 70 6.13 0.59 33.92
C LEU A 70 7.31 0.51 34.88
N SER A 71 8.45 1.08 34.54
CA SER A 71 9.75 0.72 35.14
C SER A 71 10.38 1.80 36.01
N ASP A 72 9.74 2.97 36.21
CA ASP A 72 10.30 4.10 36.98
C ASP A 72 11.82 4.30 36.69
N ASP A 73 12.19 4.36 35.40
CA ASP A 73 13.58 4.48 34.88
C ASP A 73 14.50 3.25 35.08
N LEU A 74 14.00 2.11 35.56
CA LEU A 74 14.78 0.87 35.55
C LEU A 74 14.97 0.39 34.10
N GLY A 75 16.19 0.47 33.58
CA GLY A 75 16.53 -0.15 32.28
C GLY A 75 16.92 0.79 31.16
N SER A 76 17.61 1.88 31.46
CA SER A 76 18.14 2.82 30.45
C SER A 76 19.04 2.17 29.37
N GLY A 77 19.63 0.98 29.66
CA GLY A 77 20.53 0.24 28.76
C GLY A 77 19.85 -0.65 27.72
N ILE A 78 18.52 -0.91 27.81
CA ILE A 78 17.83 -1.81 26.87
C ILE A 78 17.91 -1.26 25.45
N THR A 79 18.23 -2.15 24.50
CA THR A 79 18.25 -1.80 23.08
C THR A 79 16.88 -2.09 22.43
N PHE A 80 16.07 -1.05 22.22
CA PHE A 80 14.86 -1.11 21.40
C PHE A 80 15.18 -0.59 19.99
N CYS A 81 15.05 -1.43 18.97
CA CYS A 81 15.37 -1.01 17.59
C CYS A 81 14.68 -1.87 16.54
N THR A 82 14.78 -1.44 15.26
CA THR A 82 14.46 -2.29 14.12
C THR A 82 15.68 -3.12 13.71
N LEU A 83 15.48 -4.22 12.98
CA LEU A 83 16.58 -5.03 12.46
C LEU A 83 17.57 -4.21 11.62
N HIS A 84 17.10 -3.36 10.73
CA HIS A 84 17.98 -2.50 9.93
C HIS A 84 18.78 -1.52 10.79
N SER A 85 18.19 -0.99 11.85
CA SER A 85 18.93 -0.12 12.80
C SER A 85 20.00 -0.89 13.57
N LEU A 86 19.73 -2.16 13.92
CA LEU A 86 20.71 -3.04 14.52
C LEU A 86 21.89 -3.33 13.57
N PHE A 87 21.59 -3.72 12.33
CA PHE A 87 22.59 -4.02 11.31
C PHE A 87 23.49 -2.81 11.03
N PHE A 88 22.88 -1.64 10.86
CA PHE A 88 23.63 -0.40 10.69
C PHE A 88 24.53 -0.09 11.88
N ARG A 89 24.06 -0.30 13.13
CA ARG A 89 24.88 -0.11 14.34
C ARG A 89 26.07 -1.05 14.38
N ILE A 90 25.87 -2.34 14.06
CA ILE A 90 26.95 -3.33 14.00
C ILE A 90 27.98 -2.93 12.93
N LEU A 91 27.55 -2.60 11.72
CA LEU A 91 28.43 -2.15 10.65
C LEU A 91 29.21 -0.89 11.03
N ARG A 92 28.57 0.10 11.65
CA ARG A 92 29.23 1.31 12.12
C ARG A 92 30.27 1.05 13.20
N THR A 93 30.09 0.06 14.06
CA THR A 93 30.99 -0.27 15.14
C THR A 93 32.26 -1.00 14.64
N PHE A 94 32.11 -1.89 13.66
CA PHE A 94 33.17 -2.79 13.21
C PHE A 94 33.68 -2.53 11.79
N SER A 95 33.18 -1.49 11.14
CA SER A 95 33.58 -1.06 9.80
C SER A 95 33.47 0.46 9.66
N ASN A 96 34.01 1.00 8.57
CA ASN A 96 34.03 2.44 8.31
C ASN A 96 32.72 2.95 7.63
N PHE A 97 31.57 2.31 7.83
CA PHE A 97 30.31 2.76 7.28
C PHE A 97 29.66 3.85 8.13
N THR A 98 29.18 4.91 7.46
CA THR A 98 28.45 6.03 8.05
C THR A 98 27.05 6.16 7.41
N ALA A 99 26.25 7.11 7.88
CA ALA A 99 24.93 7.38 7.28
C ALA A 99 25.04 7.87 5.82
N ASP A 100 26.15 8.51 5.46
CA ASP A 100 26.38 9.02 4.10
C ASP A 100 26.59 7.91 3.07
N ASN A 101 26.87 6.70 3.54
CA ASN A 101 26.95 5.53 2.66
C ASN A 101 25.58 4.95 2.28
N LEU A 102 24.47 5.44 2.88
CA LEU A 102 23.12 4.99 2.51
C LEU A 102 22.61 5.77 1.30
N ILE A 103 22.28 5.04 0.22
CA ILE A 103 21.70 5.64 -0.97
C ILE A 103 20.26 6.12 -0.70
N ALA A 104 19.94 7.36 -1.11
CA ALA A 104 18.58 7.86 -1.07
C ALA A 104 17.69 7.20 -2.16
N GLU A 105 16.40 7.06 -1.90
CA GLU A 105 15.45 6.49 -2.88
C GLU A 105 15.47 7.22 -4.23
N THR A 106 15.58 8.55 -4.22
CA THR A 106 15.69 9.35 -5.43
C THR A 106 16.89 8.95 -6.28
N LEU A 107 18.06 8.74 -5.65
CA LEU A 107 19.28 8.30 -6.34
C LEU A 107 19.19 6.85 -6.82
N GLN A 108 18.44 5.97 -6.15
CA GLN A 108 18.16 4.63 -6.66
C GLN A 108 17.36 4.69 -7.96
N PHE A 109 16.31 5.53 -8.00
CA PHE A 109 15.50 5.77 -9.19
C PHE A 109 16.35 6.33 -10.34
N GLU A 110 17.16 7.36 -10.08
CA GLU A 110 18.07 7.95 -11.07
C GLU A 110 19.11 6.95 -11.58
N CYS A 111 19.63 6.09 -10.71
CA CYS A 111 20.56 5.05 -11.09
C CYS A 111 19.95 4.10 -12.12
N ILE A 112 18.77 3.54 -11.83
CA ILE A 112 18.09 2.63 -12.77
C ILE A 112 17.71 3.37 -14.05
N ASP A 113 17.28 4.64 -13.97
CA ASP A 113 16.99 5.47 -15.12
C ASP A 113 18.21 5.66 -16.04
N ASN A 114 19.37 5.90 -15.45
CA ASN A 114 20.63 6.02 -16.19
C ASN A 114 21.07 4.71 -16.82
N ILE A 115 20.84 3.57 -16.17
CA ILE A 115 21.10 2.24 -16.74
C ILE A 115 20.20 2.01 -17.97
N ILE A 116 18.90 2.32 -17.88
CA ILE A 116 17.95 2.23 -18.98
C ILE A 116 18.45 3.06 -20.18
N LYS A 117 18.86 4.30 -19.94
CA LYS A 117 19.39 5.20 -20.99
C LYS A 117 20.71 4.70 -21.59
N LYS A 118 21.67 4.28 -20.73
CA LYS A 118 23.00 3.78 -21.14
C LYS A 118 22.90 2.61 -22.10
N PHE A 119 22.00 1.68 -21.82
CA PHE A 119 21.83 0.46 -22.62
C PHE A 119 20.69 0.56 -23.64
N LYS A 120 20.06 1.74 -23.78
CA LYS A 120 18.94 2.01 -24.72
C LYS A 120 17.85 0.94 -24.63
N LEU A 121 17.46 0.60 -23.38
CA LEU A 121 16.45 -0.43 -23.15
C LEU A 121 15.08 0.06 -23.62
N GLU A 122 14.42 -0.74 -24.44
CA GLU A 122 13.05 -0.49 -24.90
C GLU A 122 12.06 -0.84 -23.79
N ILE A 123 11.51 0.17 -23.13
CA ILE A 123 10.63 0.05 -21.97
C ILE A 123 9.42 0.96 -22.14
N ASP A 124 8.24 0.37 -22.12
CA ASP A 124 6.98 1.06 -22.38
C ASP A 124 6.56 1.98 -21.22
N ASN A 125 6.58 1.47 -20.01
CA ASN A 125 6.29 2.24 -18.78
C ASN A 125 7.52 2.31 -17.88
N LYS A 126 8.32 3.34 -18.10
CA LYS A 126 9.60 3.53 -17.42
C LYS A 126 9.51 3.58 -15.89
N ASN A 127 8.52 4.30 -15.35
CA ASN A 127 8.38 4.46 -13.89
C ASN A 127 7.98 3.15 -13.21
N ASP A 128 7.08 2.39 -13.79
CA ASP A 128 6.68 1.09 -13.26
C ASP A 128 7.81 0.07 -13.40
N PHE A 129 8.53 0.12 -14.50
CA PHE A 129 9.71 -0.73 -14.71
C PHE A 129 10.79 -0.47 -13.65
N ILE A 130 11.11 0.80 -13.35
CA ILE A 130 12.10 1.14 -12.31
C ILE A 130 11.67 0.59 -10.95
N LYS A 131 10.38 0.75 -10.58
CA LYS A 131 9.85 0.19 -9.32
C LYS A 131 9.97 -1.32 -9.28
N GLN A 132 9.63 -2.00 -10.38
CA GLN A 132 9.74 -3.47 -10.46
C GLN A 132 11.20 -3.93 -10.45
N ALA A 133 12.11 -3.21 -11.09
CA ALA A 133 13.53 -3.49 -11.06
C ALA A 133 14.11 -3.37 -9.62
N LEU A 134 13.72 -2.34 -8.87
CA LEU A 134 14.12 -2.19 -7.47
C LEU A 134 13.55 -3.29 -6.58
N LEU A 135 12.28 -3.67 -6.77
CA LEU A 135 11.68 -4.82 -6.05
C LEU A 135 12.39 -6.14 -6.39
N PHE A 136 12.77 -6.32 -7.63
CA PHE A 136 13.52 -7.48 -8.10
C PHE A 136 14.92 -7.53 -7.46
N ILE A 137 15.65 -6.42 -7.44
CA ILE A 137 16.95 -6.30 -6.77
C ILE A 137 16.83 -6.65 -5.28
N SER A 138 15.82 -6.10 -4.62
CA SER A 138 15.50 -6.41 -3.23
C SER A 138 15.20 -7.90 -3.03
N GLY A 139 14.39 -8.50 -3.91
CA GLY A 139 14.07 -9.92 -3.86
C GLY A 139 15.31 -10.83 -3.93
N ILE A 140 16.29 -10.49 -4.77
CA ILE A 140 17.58 -11.23 -4.83
C ILE A 140 18.36 -11.06 -3.53
N LYS A 141 18.49 -9.83 -3.03
CA LYS A 141 19.28 -9.52 -1.82
C LYS A 141 18.70 -10.13 -0.55
N THR A 142 17.38 -10.15 -0.44
CA THR A 142 16.67 -10.75 0.70
C THR A 142 16.57 -12.28 0.65
N GLY A 143 16.88 -12.88 -0.52
CA GLY A 143 16.75 -14.31 -0.77
C GLY A 143 15.35 -14.77 -1.09
N ALA A 144 14.42 -13.84 -1.34
CA ALA A 144 13.06 -14.14 -1.79
C ALA A 144 13.03 -14.69 -3.22
N ILE A 145 13.98 -14.27 -4.06
CA ILE A 145 14.18 -14.74 -5.43
C ILE A 145 15.52 -15.46 -5.51
N LYS A 146 15.49 -16.75 -5.86
CA LYS A 146 16.71 -17.51 -6.10
C LYS A 146 17.30 -17.14 -7.45
N LYS A 147 18.65 -17.09 -7.56
CA LYS A 147 19.33 -16.75 -8.81
C LYS A 147 18.95 -17.67 -9.96
N GLU A 148 18.61 -18.93 -9.67
CA GLU A 148 18.17 -19.92 -10.65
C GLU A 148 16.78 -19.60 -11.25
N GLU A 149 15.93 -18.90 -10.51
CA GLU A 149 14.58 -18.51 -10.92
C GLU A 149 14.57 -17.27 -11.82
N LEU A 150 15.72 -16.59 -11.98
CA LEU A 150 15.87 -15.38 -12.80
C LEU A 150 15.49 -15.57 -14.27
N LYS A 151 15.61 -16.81 -14.79
CA LYS A 151 15.31 -17.13 -16.19
C LYS A 151 13.83 -17.16 -16.52
N ASN A 152 12.95 -17.21 -15.51
CA ASN A 152 11.51 -17.43 -15.66
C ASN A 152 10.65 -16.19 -15.42
N ILE A 153 11.26 -15.02 -15.21
CA ILE A 153 10.54 -13.77 -14.91
C ILE A 153 10.35 -12.99 -16.21
N GLU A 154 9.19 -12.41 -16.39
CA GLU A 154 8.76 -11.67 -17.61
C GLU A 154 9.74 -10.54 -18.03
N TYR A 155 10.55 -10.04 -17.12
CA TYR A 155 11.63 -9.05 -17.34
C TYR A 155 13.04 -9.68 -17.41
N SER A 156 13.15 -10.99 -17.58
CA SER A 156 14.42 -11.73 -17.47
C SER A 156 15.52 -11.25 -18.42
N LYS A 157 15.15 -10.67 -19.57
CA LYS A 157 16.11 -10.17 -20.58
C LYS A 157 17.04 -9.06 -20.02
N TYR A 158 16.53 -8.21 -19.12
CA TYR A 158 17.30 -7.07 -18.58
C TYR A 158 17.63 -7.18 -17.10
N SER A 159 17.02 -8.11 -16.39
CA SER A 159 17.09 -8.16 -14.92
C SER A 159 18.51 -8.41 -14.39
N THR A 160 19.26 -9.32 -15.00
CA THR A 160 20.65 -9.59 -14.61
C THR A 160 21.55 -8.39 -14.87
N LEU A 161 21.43 -7.76 -16.05
CA LEU A 161 22.17 -6.56 -16.41
C LEU A 161 21.91 -5.42 -15.43
N ILE A 162 20.63 -5.16 -15.12
CA ILE A 162 20.25 -4.08 -14.21
C ILE A 162 20.78 -4.34 -12.80
N TYR A 163 20.70 -5.58 -12.32
CA TYR A 163 21.26 -5.95 -11.02
C TYR A 163 22.77 -5.73 -10.96
N GLU A 164 23.50 -6.19 -11.97
CA GLU A 164 24.97 -6.07 -12.03
C GLU A 164 25.41 -4.61 -12.13
N GLU A 165 24.81 -3.82 -13.00
CA GLU A 165 25.12 -2.39 -13.16
C GLU A 165 24.76 -1.58 -11.92
N TYR A 166 23.62 -1.88 -11.28
CA TYR A 166 23.22 -1.25 -10.01
C TYR A 166 24.22 -1.57 -8.90
N GLN A 167 24.66 -2.83 -8.77
CA GLN A 167 25.67 -3.22 -7.81
C GLN A 167 27.03 -2.56 -8.09
N ALA A 168 27.43 -2.47 -9.36
CA ALA A 168 28.65 -1.76 -9.77
C ALA A 168 28.59 -0.27 -9.41
N TYR A 169 27.43 0.37 -9.64
CA TYR A 169 27.21 1.76 -9.26
C TYR A 169 27.35 1.97 -7.74
N LEU A 170 26.68 1.14 -6.92
CA LEU A 170 26.79 1.22 -5.46
C LEU A 170 28.23 1.05 -5.00
N LYS A 171 28.91 0.01 -5.50
CA LYS A 171 30.31 -0.30 -5.15
C LYS A 171 31.26 0.84 -5.51
N SER A 172 31.16 1.42 -6.71
CA SER A 172 32.03 2.50 -7.18
C SER A 172 31.94 3.77 -6.33
N ARG A 173 30.79 4.01 -5.70
CA ARG A 173 30.53 5.19 -4.86
C ARG A 173 30.56 4.88 -3.36
N ARG A 174 30.88 3.65 -2.97
CA ARG A 174 30.82 3.18 -1.58
C ARG A 174 29.44 3.39 -0.94
N LEU A 175 28.39 3.18 -1.74
CA LEU A 175 27.00 3.29 -1.28
C LEU A 175 26.43 1.91 -0.96
N LEU A 176 25.44 1.89 -0.07
CA LEU A 176 24.65 0.73 0.31
C LEU A 176 23.16 1.09 0.22
N ASP A 177 22.34 0.18 -0.23
CA ASP A 177 20.90 0.26 0.02
C ASP A 177 20.53 -0.48 1.33
N PHE A 178 19.26 -0.43 1.69
CA PHE A 178 18.80 -1.06 2.94
C PHE A 178 18.98 -2.58 2.95
N ASP A 179 18.91 -3.24 1.80
CA ASP A 179 19.10 -4.68 1.72
C ASP A 179 20.58 -5.06 1.84
N ASP A 180 21.48 -4.19 1.37
CA ASP A 180 22.93 -4.37 1.55
C ASP A 180 23.33 -4.33 3.02
N LEU A 181 22.64 -3.56 3.87
CA LEU A 181 22.93 -3.56 5.32
C LEU A 181 22.85 -4.97 5.91
N MET A 182 21.85 -5.75 5.50
CA MET A 182 21.70 -7.13 5.96
C MET A 182 22.85 -8.02 5.46
N LEU A 183 23.13 -7.94 4.16
CA LEU A 183 24.17 -8.76 3.53
C LEU A 183 25.56 -8.48 4.10
N TYR A 184 25.91 -7.20 4.24
CA TYR A 184 27.22 -6.81 4.78
C TYR A 184 27.34 -7.12 6.27
N CYS A 185 26.27 -6.91 7.04
CA CYS A 185 26.24 -7.29 8.45
C CYS A 185 26.41 -8.80 8.62
N TYR A 186 25.70 -9.62 7.83
CA TYR A 186 25.87 -11.07 7.86
C TYR A 186 27.29 -11.51 7.51
N ARG A 187 27.88 -10.95 6.44
CA ARG A 187 29.27 -11.25 6.03
C ARG A 187 30.27 -10.83 7.09
N LEU A 188 30.10 -9.66 7.68
CA LEU A 188 30.96 -9.17 8.78
C LEU A 188 30.93 -10.13 9.96
N LEU A 189 29.74 -10.53 10.42
CA LEU A 189 29.58 -11.46 11.54
C LEU A 189 30.13 -12.86 11.26
N LEU A 190 30.23 -13.28 10.00
CA LEU A 190 30.85 -14.57 9.63
C LEU A 190 32.37 -14.48 9.53
N SER A 191 32.94 -13.33 9.14
CA SER A 191 34.35 -13.17 8.86
C SER A 191 35.16 -12.52 9.99
N ASN A 192 34.49 -11.91 10.96
CA ASN A 192 35.13 -11.19 12.07
C ASN A 192 34.63 -11.75 13.42
N GLU A 193 35.46 -12.57 14.05
CA GLU A 193 35.16 -13.23 15.33
C GLU A 193 34.92 -12.22 16.46
N GLU A 194 35.63 -11.10 16.48
CA GLU A 194 35.49 -10.04 17.49
C GLU A 194 34.05 -9.45 17.42
N SER A 195 33.55 -9.20 16.21
CA SER A 195 32.21 -8.62 16.00
C SER A 195 31.11 -9.53 16.50
N VAL A 196 31.19 -10.83 16.22
CA VAL A 196 30.17 -11.79 16.66
C VAL A 196 30.28 -12.04 18.17
N PHE A 197 31.51 -12.12 18.71
CA PHE A 197 31.74 -12.27 20.14
C PHE A 197 31.19 -11.07 20.94
N TYR A 198 31.49 -9.85 20.49
CA TYR A 198 30.93 -8.63 21.08
C TYR A 198 29.39 -8.64 21.09
N CYS A 199 28.75 -8.92 19.95
CA CYS A 199 27.31 -8.93 19.85
C CYS A 199 26.66 -10.01 20.73
N ARG A 200 27.23 -11.22 20.81
CA ARG A 200 26.73 -12.31 21.66
C ARG A 200 26.86 -12.01 23.15
N ASN A 201 27.96 -11.38 23.57
CA ASN A 201 28.12 -10.97 24.95
C ASN A 201 27.21 -9.82 25.35
N LYS A 202 26.93 -8.92 24.41
CA LYS A 202 26.04 -7.79 24.63
C LYS A 202 24.56 -8.22 24.61
N PHE A 203 24.13 -9.03 23.67
CA PHE A 203 22.72 -9.39 23.47
C PHE A 203 22.45 -10.83 23.91
N LYS A 204 22.36 -11.04 25.22
CA LYS A 204 22.08 -12.36 25.80
C LYS A 204 20.62 -12.76 25.72
N TYR A 205 19.71 -11.79 25.63
CA TYR A 205 18.26 -11.99 25.51
C TYR A 205 17.77 -11.23 24.29
N ILE A 206 17.23 -11.94 23.30
CA ILE A 206 16.76 -11.39 22.03
C ILE A 206 15.25 -11.59 21.95
N LEU A 207 14.49 -10.49 22.01
CA LEU A 207 13.04 -10.47 21.86
C LEU A 207 12.68 -9.92 20.48
N VAL A 208 11.84 -10.63 19.73
CA VAL A 208 11.48 -10.26 18.36
C VAL A 208 9.97 -10.17 18.24
N ASP A 209 9.46 -8.96 17.94
CA ASP A 209 8.05 -8.72 17.63
C ASP A 209 7.79 -8.90 16.14
N GLU A 210 6.55 -9.24 15.76
CA GLU A 210 6.11 -9.46 14.38
C GLU A 210 7.03 -10.47 13.63
N PHE A 211 7.36 -11.57 14.32
CA PHE A 211 8.35 -12.55 13.83
C PHE A 211 7.98 -13.17 12.47
N GLN A 212 6.70 -13.20 12.10
CA GLN A 212 6.21 -13.69 10.81
C GLN A 212 6.63 -12.82 9.61
N ASP A 213 7.12 -11.60 9.85
CA ASP A 213 7.46 -10.65 8.78
C ASP A 213 8.98 -10.61 8.48
N ILE A 214 9.78 -11.46 9.12
CA ILE A 214 11.23 -11.51 8.87
C ILE A 214 11.56 -12.29 7.60
N CYS A 215 12.63 -11.87 6.91
CA CYS A 215 13.18 -12.59 5.77
C CYS A 215 14.26 -13.58 6.18
N GLU A 216 14.63 -14.47 5.26
CA GLU A 216 15.62 -15.53 5.48
C GLU A 216 16.98 -14.97 5.97
N MET A 217 17.45 -13.86 5.41
CA MET A 217 18.71 -13.25 5.79
C MET A 217 18.67 -12.67 7.20
N GLN A 218 17.57 -12.00 7.57
CA GLN A 218 17.35 -11.48 8.92
C GLN A 218 17.35 -12.62 9.95
N TYR A 219 16.69 -13.72 9.61
CA TYR A 219 16.64 -14.90 10.46
C TYR A 219 18.02 -15.52 10.67
N LYS A 220 18.84 -15.64 9.62
CA LYS A 220 20.22 -16.13 9.75
C LYS A 220 21.06 -15.28 10.71
N ILE A 221 20.90 -13.95 10.65
CA ILE A 221 21.61 -13.06 11.57
C ILE A 221 21.10 -13.27 13.02
N ILE A 222 19.80 -13.33 13.24
CA ILE A 222 19.22 -13.59 14.58
C ILE A 222 19.78 -14.90 15.16
N ARG A 223 19.79 -15.99 14.39
CA ARG A 223 20.34 -17.27 14.81
C ARG A 223 21.84 -17.19 15.15
N LEU A 224 22.60 -16.47 14.34
CA LEU A 224 24.04 -16.28 14.58
C LEU A 224 24.30 -15.50 15.88
N LEU A 225 23.53 -14.47 16.17
CA LEU A 225 23.62 -13.69 17.40
C LEU A 225 23.15 -14.48 18.64
N ALA A 226 22.12 -15.26 18.50
CA ALA A 226 21.52 -16.02 19.62
C ALA A 226 22.42 -17.16 20.12
N HIS A 227 23.24 -17.77 19.25
CA HIS A 227 24.13 -18.87 19.62
C HIS A 227 25.25 -18.42 20.58
N PRO A 228 25.64 -19.21 21.62
CA PRO A 228 25.12 -20.54 21.96
C PRO A 228 23.92 -20.55 22.92
N LEU A 229 23.56 -19.43 23.53
CA LEU A 229 22.52 -19.37 24.58
C LEU A 229 21.12 -19.65 24.05
N ASN A 230 20.85 -19.24 22.82
CA ASN A 230 19.55 -19.37 22.15
C ASN A 230 18.37 -18.77 22.95
N ASN A 231 18.61 -17.75 23.77
CA ASN A 231 17.56 -17.03 24.48
C ASN A 231 16.78 -16.11 23.52
N VAL A 232 16.05 -16.73 22.60
CA VAL A 232 15.21 -16.06 21.59
C VAL A 232 13.75 -16.15 21.99
N PHE A 233 13.14 -15.01 22.20
CA PHE A 233 11.71 -14.88 22.45
C PHE A 233 11.03 -14.27 21.24
N ALA A 234 10.48 -15.13 20.38
CA ALA A 234 9.81 -14.74 19.16
C ALA A 234 8.30 -14.63 19.38
N VAL A 235 7.71 -13.50 19.01
CA VAL A 235 6.26 -13.26 19.08
C VAL A 235 5.75 -12.93 17.68
N GLY A 236 4.72 -13.63 17.23
CA GLY A 236 4.19 -13.41 15.88
C GLY A 236 2.83 -14.05 15.66
N ASP A 237 2.27 -13.75 14.49
CA ASP A 237 1.03 -14.32 13.99
C ASP A 237 1.21 -14.73 12.53
N ASP A 238 1.36 -16.01 12.28
CA ASP A 238 1.52 -16.57 10.92
C ASP A 238 0.34 -16.21 10.00
N ASP A 239 -0.86 -16.01 10.57
CA ASP A 239 -2.03 -15.55 9.83
C ASP A 239 -1.97 -14.04 9.45
N GLN A 240 -1.02 -13.29 10.00
CA GLN A 240 -0.77 -11.87 9.66
C GLN A 240 0.48 -11.64 8.81
N SER A 241 1.09 -12.70 8.26
CA SER A 241 2.21 -12.57 7.33
C SER A 241 1.71 -12.12 5.96
N ILE A 242 1.94 -10.84 5.62
CA ILE A 242 1.45 -10.17 4.40
C ILE A 242 2.54 -9.40 3.65
N TYR A 243 3.81 -9.64 3.95
CA TYR A 243 4.95 -8.96 3.34
C TYR A 243 5.87 -9.91 2.56
N SER A 244 5.31 -10.99 1.98
CA SER A 244 6.09 -11.92 1.14
C SER A 244 6.73 -11.23 -0.06
N PHE A 245 6.07 -10.21 -0.63
CA PHE A 245 6.63 -9.37 -1.69
C PHE A 245 7.86 -8.54 -1.26
N ARG A 246 8.13 -8.43 0.05
CA ARG A 246 9.36 -7.86 0.65
C ARG A 246 10.32 -8.91 1.15
N GLY A 247 10.11 -10.17 0.80
CA GLY A 247 10.96 -11.29 1.22
C GLY A 247 10.61 -11.92 2.56
N ALA A 248 9.52 -11.50 3.22
CA ALA A 248 9.03 -12.20 4.41
C ALA A 248 8.68 -13.66 4.08
N ASN A 249 9.08 -14.55 4.96
CA ASN A 249 8.89 -15.97 4.75
C ASN A 249 8.18 -16.63 5.96
N PRO A 250 6.85 -16.88 5.86
CA PRO A 250 6.08 -17.50 6.96
C PRO A 250 6.63 -18.86 7.41
N SER A 251 7.31 -19.59 6.51
CA SER A 251 7.87 -20.89 6.85
C SER A 251 8.97 -20.81 7.93
N ILE A 252 9.60 -19.65 8.12
CA ILE A 252 10.58 -19.43 9.19
C ILE A 252 9.92 -19.62 10.55
N MET A 253 8.74 -19.03 10.74
CA MET A 253 7.99 -19.19 11.98
C MET A 253 7.50 -20.65 12.16
N LEU A 254 7.02 -21.27 11.10
CA LEU A 254 6.54 -22.67 11.13
C LEU A 254 7.67 -23.68 11.42
N ASN A 255 8.92 -23.36 11.08
CA ASN A 255 10.09 -24.20 11.29
C ASN A 255 10.89 -23.83 12.55
N PHE A 256 10.43 -22.90 13.37
CA PHE A 256 11.17 -22.38 14.52
C PHE A 256 11.60 -23.47 15.50
N GLU A 257 10.71 -24.43 15.84
CA GLU A 257 10.99 -25.54 16.75
C GLU A 257 12.06 -26.50 16.20
N ARG A 258 12.12 -26.65 14.88
CA ARG A 258 13.17 -27.48 14.24
C ARG A 258 14.54 -26.81 14.34
N ASP A 259 14.57 -25.49 14.19
CA ASP A 259 15.80 -24.70 14.12
C ASP A 259 16.34 -24.33 15.50
N PHE A 260 15.48 -24.20 16.51
CA PHE A 260 15.83 -24.02 17.92
C PHE A 260 15.30 -25.21 18.72
N LYS A 261 16.22 -26.10 19.09
CA LYS A 261 15.87 -27.28 19.93
C LYS A 261 15.40 -26.83 21.30
N ASN A 262 14.50 -27.63 21.92
CA ASN A 262 13.90 -27.33 23.21
C ASN A 262 13.07 -26.03 23.26
N THR A 263 12.53 -25.64 22.12
CA THR A 263 11.61 -24.49 22.03
C THR A 263 10.38 -24.71 22.89
N ARG A 264 10.03 -23.71 23.68
CA ARG A 264 8.75 -23.64 24.36
C ARG A 264 7.73 -22.91 23.46
N LEU A 265 6.66 -23.60 23.13
CA LEU A 265 5.57 -23.06 22.30
C LEU A 265 4.41 -22.63 23.19
N ILE A 266 3.90 -21.42 22.98
CA ILE A 266 2.70 -20.92 23.66
C ILE A 266 1.79 -20.20 22.67
N THR A 267 0.46 -20.37 22.85
CA THR A 267 -0.52 -19.67 22.03
C THR A 267 -1.28 -18.65 22.86
N LEU A 268 -1.31 -17.38 22.41
CA LEU A 268 -2.19 -16.35 22.94
C LEU A 268 -3.48 -16.34 22.12
N ASP A 269 -4.48 -17.04 22.61
CA ASP A 269 -5.73 -17.36 21.90
C ASP A 269 -6.89 -16.41 22.22
N THR A 270 -6.69 -15.42 23.08
CA THR A 270 -7.74 -14.49 23.48
C THR A 270 -7.53 -13.13 22.85
N ASN A 271 -8.47 -12.69 22.02
CA ASN A 271 -8.52 -11.37 21.42
C ASN A 271 -9.27 -10.40 22.34
N TYR A 272 -8.57 -9.39 22.86
CA TYR A 272 -9.12 -8.34 23.72
C TYR A 272 -9.52 -7.07 22.95
N ARG A 273 -9.31 -7.03 21.64
CA ARG A 273 -9.60 -5.88 20.78
C ARG A 273 -10.99 -5.94 20.20
N SER A 274 -11.27 -6.97 19.45
CA SER A 274 -12.44 -7.05 18.58
C SER A 274 -13.59 -7.80 19.23
N GLY A 275 -14.81 -7.34 18.99
CA GLY A 275 -15.99 -8.04 19.46
C GLY A 275 -16.21 -9.40 18.80
N GLY A 276 -16.98 -10.24 19.47
CA GLY A 276 -17.08 -11.69 19.18
C GLY A 276 -17.49 -12.05 17.75
N LEU A 277 -18.38 -11.27 17.11
CA LEU A 277 -18.81 -11.56 15.74
C LEU A 277 -17.68 -11.35 14.72
N ILE A 278 -16.87 -10.30 14.90
CA ILE A 278 -15.70 -10.03 14.03
C ILE A 278 -14.67 -11.15 14.17
N VAL A 279 -14.37 -11.56 15.40
CA VAL A 279 -13.45 -12.68 15.69
C VAL A 279 -13.96 -13.97 15.06
N LYS A 280 -15.26 -14.27 15.21
CA LYS A 280 -15.89 -15.48 14.63
C LYS A 280 -15.76 -15.52 13.10
N LEU A 281 -16.06 -14.42 12.42
CA LEU A 281 -15.96 -14.33 10.95
C LEU A 281 -14.51 -14.42 10.49
N SER A 282 -13.60 -13.72 11.16
CA SER A 282 -12.17 -13.79 10.83
C SER A 282 -11.61 -15.21 11.00
N ASN A 283 -11.99 -15.92 12.05
CA ASN A 283 -11.62 -17.34 12.24
C ASN A 283 -12.18 -18.24 11.13
N LYS A 284 -13.44 -18.02 10.69
CA LYS A 284 -14.02 -18.77 9.58
C LYS A 284 -13.18 -18.60 8.30
N LEU A 285 -12.86 -17.36 7.96
CA LEU A 285 -12.05 -17.04 6.78
C LEU A 285 -10.70 -17.74 6.82
N ILE A 286 -9.92 -17.53 7.89
CA ILE A 286 -8.52 -17.95 7.92
C ILE A 286 -8.32 -19.45 8.03
N LYS A 287 -9.34 -20.21 8.49
CA LYS A 287 -9.32 -21.68 8.51
C LYS A 287 -9.16 -22.32 7.14
N HIS A 288 -9.47 -21.64 6.07
CA HIS A 288 -9.27 -22.11 4.70
C HIS A 288 -7.79 -22.16 4.29
N ASN A 289 -6.90 -21.43 4.98
CA ASN A 289 -5.45 -21.55 4.81
C ASN A 289 -4.95 -22.82 5.48
N LYS A 290 -4.01 -23.51 4.82
CA LYS A 290 -3.45 -24.78 5.32
C LYS A 290 -2.06 -24.63 5.91
N GLU A 291 -1.25 -23.72 5.36
CA GLU A 291 0.11 -23.45 5.86
C GLU A 291 0.04 -22.46 7.03
N ARG A 292 -0.36 -22.97 8.21
CA ARG A 292 -0.52 -22.17 9.43
C ARG A 292 -0.49 -23.04 10.69
N TYR A 293 -0.23 -22.42 11.84
CA TYR A 293 -0.45 -23.06 13.13
C TYR A 293 -1.94 -23.28 13.38
N ASN A 294 -2.29 -24.44 13.92
CA ASN A 294 -3.68 -24.73 14.29
C ASN A 294 -4.04 -23.96 15.57
N LYS A 295 -4.74 -22.86 15.41
CA LYS A 295 -5.20 -22.00 16.51
C LYS A 295 -6.63 -21.54 16.28
N SER A 296 -7.37 -21.34 17.36
CA SER A 296 -8.70 -20.75 17.34
C SER A 296 -8.72 -19.60 18.34
N ILE A 297 -8.98 -18.40 17.83
CA ILE A 297 -8.98 -17.19 18.64
C ILE A 297 -10.37 -17.01 19.25
N SER A 298 -10.45 -16.88 20.57
CA SER A 298 -11.65 -16.50 21.30
C SER A 298 -11.68 -14.99 21.55
N THR A 299 -12.85 -14.43 21.81
CA THR A 299 -12.95 -13.03 22.24
C THR A 299 -12.91 -12.93 23.76
N GLY A 300 -12.11 -11.99 24.27
CA GLY A 300 -12.13 -11.52 25.66
C GLY A 300 -12.76 -10.13 25.77
N SER A 301 -13.37 -9.63 24.69
CA SER A 301 -14.05 -8.33 24.66
C SER A 301 -15.54 -8.50 24.88
N ASP A 302 -16.12 -7.74 25.81
CA ASP A 302 -17.57 -7.66 26.05
C ASP A 302 -18.28 -6.73 25.05
N SER A 303 -17.54 -6.19 24.07
CA SER A 303 -18.08 -5.26 23.06
C SER A 303 -19.13 -5.96 22.19
N LYS A 304 -20.30 -5.31 22.09
CA LYS A 304 -21.34 -5.69 21.10
C LYS A 304 -20.82 -5.36 19.72
N SER A 305 -20.38 -6.36 18.99
CA SER A 305 -19.88 -6.17 17.62
C SER A 305 -20.96 -6.35 16.56
N CYS A 306 -20.81 -5.60 15.47
CA CYS A 306 -21.63 -5.75 14.28
C CYS A 306 -20.73 -6.02 13.07
N ALA A 307 -21.05 -7.02 12.28
CA ALA A 307 -20.42 -7.25 10.99
C ALA A 307 -21.50 -7.43 9.92
N LYS A 308 -21.42 -6.64 8.85
CA LYS A 308 -22.44 -6.63 7.80
C LYS A 308 -21.81 -6.68 6.42
N ILE A 309 -22.35 -7.54 5.57
CA ILE A 309 -22.13 -7.49 4.12
C ILE A 309 -23.20 -6.59 3.54
N VAL A 310 -22.81 -5.55 2.84
CA VAL A 310 -23.68 -4.49 2.31
C VAL A 310 -23.62 -4.54 0.79
N ASN A 311 -24.64 -5.10 0.17
CA ASN A 311 -24.80 -5.08 -1.28
C ASN A 311 -25.33 -3.73 -1.73
N VAL A 312 -24.66 -3.11 -2.69
CA VAL A 312 -25.00 -1.81 -3.27
C VAL A 312 -25.04 -1.90 -4.79
N ASN A 313 -25.80 -1.02 -5.42
CA ASN A 313 -25.97 -1.08 -6.86
C ASN A 313 -24.66 -0.78 -7.62
N ASN A 314 -23.97 0.29 -7.25
CA ASN A 314 -22.74 0.74 -7.91
C ASN A 314 -21.80 1.45 -6.93
N GLN A 315 -20.66 1.90 -7.43
CA GLN A 315 -19.64 2.60 -6.65
C GLN A 315 -20.15 3.91 -6.03
N ASN A 316 -20.99 4.67 -6.74
CA ASN A 316 -21.62 5.88 -6.19
C ASN A 316 -22.54 5.56 -5.00
N SER A 317 -23.32 4.50 -5.10
CA SER A 317 -24.19 4.03 -4.00
C SER A 317 -23.37 3.53 -2.83
N GLN A 318 -22.20 2.90 -3.08
CA GLN A 318 -21.23 2.51 -2.05
C GLN A 318 -20.69 3.73 -1.31
N ASN A 319 -20.20 4.71 -2.04
CA ASN A 319 -19.64 5.92 -1.47
C ASN A 319 -20.67 6.68 -0.64
N ARG A 320 -21.89 6.83 -1.16
CA ARG A 320 -23.02 7.44 -0.43
C ARG A 320 -23.32 6.69 0.87
N TYR A 321 -23.44 5.36 0.81
CA TYR A 321 -23.68 4.55 2.00
C TYR A 321 -22.62 4.79 3.09
N ILE A 322 -21.34 4.85 2.71
CA ILE A 322 -20.25 5.07 3.65
C ILE A 322 -20.34 6.46 4.26
N ILE A 323 -20.53 7.50 3.45
CA ILE A 323 -20.66 8.89 3.90
C ILE A 323 -21.83 9.05 4.86
N ASP A 324 -23.02 8.54 4.49
CA ASP A 324 -24.22 8.63 5.31
C ASP A 324 -24.03 7.88 6.63
N LYS A 325 -23.39 6.71 6.58
CA LYS A 325 -23.10 5.91 7.77
C LYS A 325 -22.12 6.61 8.73
N ILE A 326 -21.07 7.24 8.21
CA ILE A 326 -20.14 8.05 9.02
C ILE A 326 -20.92 9.20 9.67
N LYS A 327 -21.70 9.97 8.91
CA LYS A 327 -22.51 11.08 9.44
C LYS A 327 -23.52 10.63 10.50
N ASP A 328 -24.17 9.50 10.31
CA ASP A 328 -25.12 8.97 11.28
C ASP A 328 -24.46 8.51 12.57
N MET A 329 -23.25 7.94 12.46
CA MET A 329 -22.54 7.47 13.64
C MET A 329 -21.85 8.62 14.39
N THR A 330 -21.37 9.66 13.69
CA THR A 330 -20.84 10.87 14.35
C THR A 330 -21.94 11.60 15.16
N LYS A 331 -23.19 11.62 14.67
CA LYS A 331 -24.34 12.11 15.46
C LYS A 331 -24.58 11.30 16.73
N LYS A 332 -24.10 10.05 16.78
CA LYS A 332 -24.21 9.15 17.95
C LYS A 332 -22.99 9.22 18.88
N GLY A 333 -22.07 10.16 18.64
CA GLY A 333 -20.92 10.42 19.51
C GLY A 333 -19.62 9.73 19.08
N TYR A 334 -19.54 9.18 17.86
CA TYR A 334 -18.25 8.71 17.33
C TYR A 334 -17.46 9.88 16.74
N ASP A 335 -16.15 9.88 16.95
CA ASP A 335 -15.22 10.81 16.33
C ASP A 335 -14.83 10.32 14.92
N TYR A 336 -14.42 11.23 14.02
CA TYR A 336 -13.92 10.84 12.71
C TYR A 336 -12.69 9.91 12.78
N SER A 337 -11.87 10.05 13.81
CA SER A 337 -10.73 9.15 14.07
C SER A 337 -11.12 7.72 14.42
N ASP A 338 -12.38 7.48 14.80
CA ASP A 338 -12.90 6.14 15.06
C ASP A 338 -13.17 5.32 13.78
N PHE A 339 -13.06 5.94 12.60
CA PHE A 339 -13.40 5.32 11.32
C PHE A 339 -12.17 5.05 10.46
N ALA A 340 -12.16 3.87 9.84
CA ALA A 340 -11.26 3.57 8.74
C ALA A 340 -12.01 3.06 7.51
N ILE A 341 -11.53 3.46 6.33
CA ILE A 341 -11.96 2.97 5.04
C ILE A 341 -10.77 2.28 4.41
N LEU A 342 -10.90 0.98 4.21
CA LEU A 342 -9.82 0.12 3.76
C LEU A 342 -10.10 -0.42 2.35
N ALA A 343 -9.11 -0.31 1.48
CA ALA A 343 -9.15 -0.82 0.10
C ALA A 343 -7.97 -1.75 -0.17
N ARG A 344 -8.08 -2.58 -1.21
CA ARG A 344 -6.95 -3.43 -1.64
C ARG A 344 -5.87 -2.61 -2.34
N THR A 345 -6.24 -1.60 -3.11
CA THR A 345 -5.33 -0.71 -3.84
C THR A 345 -5.71 0.76 -3.61
N ASN A 346 -4.74 1.67 -3.79
CA ASN A 346 -4.98 3.11 -3.67
C ASN A 346 -5.97 3.64 -4.70
N LYS A 347 -5.92 3.13 -5.92
CA LYS A 347 -6.83 3.54 -7.00
C LYS A 347 -8.30 3.40 -6.60
N GLU A 348 -8.63 2.36 -5.84
CA GLU A 348 -10.01 2.12 -5.39
C GLU A 348 -10.54 3.19 -4.42
N THR A 349 -9.66 3.97 -3.79
CA THR A 349 -10.05 5.02 -2.84
C THR A 349 -10.33 6.38 -3.49
N GLU A 350 -9.92 6.60 -4.74
CA GLU A 350 -9.93 7.92 -5.41
C GLU A 350 -11.33 8.52 -5.50
N SER A 351 -12.30 7.74 -5.98
CA SER A 351 -13.70 8.16 -6.06
C SER A 351 -14.31 8.46 -4.67
N LEU A 352 -13.93 7.70 -3.65
CA LEU A 352 -14.39 7.93 -2.27
C LEU A 352 -13.76 9.18 -1.65
N ILE A 353 -12.47 9.43 -1.91
CA ILE A 353 -11.78 10.63 -1.47
C ILE A 353 -12.47 11.88 -2.02
N SER A 354 -12.89 11.85 -3.30
CA SER A 354 -13.65 12.95 -3.90
C SER A 354 -14.97 13.23 -3.16
N GLU A 355 -15.64 12.16 -2.68
CA GLU A 355 -16.87 12.30 -1.88
C GLU A 355 -16.63 12.82 -0.46
N LEU A 356 -15.55 12.40 0.20
CA LEU A 356 -15.16 12.92 1.51
C LEU A 356 -14.91 14.42 1.43
N ILE A 357 -14.16 14.88 0.41
CA ILE A 357 -13.89 16.29 0.14
C ILE A 357 -15.19 17.07 -0.09
N ARG A 358 -16.07 16.56 -0.96
CA ARG A 358 -17.35 17.20 -1.30
C ARG A 358 -18.28 17.34 -0.09
N ASN A 359 -18.22 16.38 0.84
CA ASN A 359 -19.03 16.39 2.05
C ASN A 359 -18.35 17.06 3.24
N ASN A 360 -17.18 17.71 3.05
CA ASN A 360 -16.37 18.36 4.09
C ASN A 360 -16.05 17.44 5.28
N ILE A 361 -15.82 16.14 5.02
CA ILE A 361 -15.40 15.19 6.03
C ILE A 361 -13.87 15.17 6.05
N ALA A 362 -13.29 15.48 7.22
CA ALA A 362 -11.85 15.42 7.41
C ALA A 362 -11.35 13.97 7.28
N PHE A 363 -10.32 13.77 6.49
CA PHE A 363 -9.69 12.46 6.32
C PHE A 363 -8.17 12.55 6.28
N SER A 364 -7.52 11.42 6.53
CA SER A 364 -6.06 11.27 6.43
C SER A 364 -5.74 10.02 5.61
N SER A 365 -4.66 10.09 4.83
CA SER A 365 -4.17 8.94 4.05
C SER A 365 -2.69 8.70 4.33
N ARG A 366 -2.32 7.45 4.62
CA ARG A 366 -0.90 7.06 4.81
C ARG A 366 -0.09 7.05 3.53
N GLU A 367 -0.78 6.91 2.42
CA GLU A 367 -0.18 6.89 1.10
C GLU A 367 -0.47 8.21 0.43
N ARG A 368 0.41 8.64 -0.49
CA ARG A 368 0.08 9.80 -1.31
C ARG A 368 -1.19 9.46 -2.08
N ALA A 369 -2.30 10.10 -1.71
CA ALA A 369 -3.51 10.04 -2.51
C ALA A 369 -3.15 10.55 -3.91
N SER A 370 -3.35 9.71 -4.92
CA SER A 370 -3.15 10.15 -6.31
C SER A 370 -4.22 11.19 -6.65
N ASN A 371 -3.82 12.23 -7.34
CA ASN A 371 -4.79 13.19 -7.85
C ASN A 371 -5.37 12.66 -9.15
N ILE A 372 -6.61 12.17 -9.11
CA ILE A 372 -7.33 11.62 -10.25
C ILE A 372 -7.38 12.58 -11.45
N PHE A 373 -7.28 13.89 -11.20
CA PHE A 373 -7.35 14.93 -12.24
C PHE A 373 -6.00 15.20 -12.93
N THR A 374 -4.90 14.57 -12.53
CA THR A 374 -3.56 14.74 -13.11
C THR A 374 -3.16 13.63 -14.08
N GLY A 375 -3.97 12.59 -14.22
CA GLY A 375 -3.74 11.51 -15.18
C GLY A 375 -3.87 11.97 -16.63
N LEU A 376 -3.27 11.23 -17.58
CA LEU A 376 -3.28 11.56 -19.01
C LEU A 376 -4.69 11.80 -19.53
N VAL A 377 -5.60 10.84 -19.27
CA VAL A 377 -6.99 10.88 -19.73
C VAL A 377 -7.75 12.05 -19.10
N ALA A 378 -7.54 12.26 -17.81
CA ALA A 378 -8.17 13.35 -17.07
C ALA A 378 -7.77 14.72 -17.64
N LEU A 379 -6.48 14.93 -17.84
CA LEU A 379 -5.98 16.18 -18.38
C LEU A 379 -6.46 16.43 -19.82
N ASP A 380 -6.65 15.40 -20.65
CA ASP A 380 -7.18 15.54 -22.00
C ASP A 380 -8.68 15.89 -21.97
N ILE A 381 -9.47 15.22 -21.14
CA ILE A 381 -10.90 15.53 -20.95
C ILE A 381 -11.07 16.93 -20.40
N LEU A 382 -10.32 17.30 -19.37
CA LEU A 382 -10.35 18.66 -18.79
C LEU A 382 -9.96 19.74 -19.81
N ALA A 383 -9.01 19.44 -20.69
CA ALA A 383 -8.66 20.37 -21.78
C ALA A 383 -9.85 20.57 -22.74
N TYR A 384 -10.56 19.50 -23.13
CA TYR A 384 -11.79 19.62 -23.94
C TYR A 384 -12.86 20.46 -23.24
N LEU A 385 -13.12 20.18 -21.96
CA LEU A 385 -14.14 20.91 -21.19
C LEU A 385 -13.77 22.39 -21.03
N ASN A 386 -12.48 22.69 -20.80
CA ASN A 386 -11.97 24.07 -20.70
C ASN A 386 -12.13 24.81 -22.03
N LEU A 387 -11.77 24.17 -23.15
CA LEU A 387 -11.96 24.73 -24.47
C LEU A 387 -13.42 25.03 -24.77
N ALA A 388 -14.32 24.09 -24.45
CA ALA A 388 -15.76 24.30 -24.64
C ALA A 388 -16.32 25.44 -23.79
N TYR A 389 -15.93 25.49 -22.52
CA TYR A 389 -16.34 26.55 -21.58
C TYR A 389 -15.90 27.93 -22.06
N LYS A 390 -14.61 28.09 -22.40
CA LYS A 390 -14.04 29.38 -22.88
C LYS A 390 -14.62 29.78 -24.24
N TYR A 391 -14.79 28.81 -25.15
CA TYR A 391 -15.41 29.07 -26.45
C TYR A 391 -16.85 29.55 -26.32
N GLY A 392 -17.63 28.97 -25.44
CA GLY A 392 -19.01 29.38 -25.14
C GLY A 392 -19.10 30.83 -24.63
N ALA A 393 -18.10 31.25 -23.83
CA ALA A 393 -18.05 32.60 -23.27
C ALA A 393 -17.54 33.64 -24.27
N ASN A 394 -16.42 33.42 -24.94
CA ASN A 394 -15.66 34.48 -25.66
C ASN A 394 -15.22 34.08 -27.08
N LYS A 395 -15.53 32.89 -27.57
CA LYS A 395 -15.05 32.31 -28.85
C LYS A 395 -13.53 32.19 -28.97
N THR A 396 -12.79 32.47 -27.92
CA THR A 396 -11.34 32.37 -27.84
C THR A 396 -10.95 31.24 -26.86
N VAL A 397 -9.82 30.59 -27.09
CA VAL A 397 -9.36 29.47 -26.29
C VAL A 397 -7.88 29.58 -25.96
N GLU A 398 -7.47 28.99 -24.84
CA GLU A 398 -6.08 28.90 -24.44
C GLU A 398 -5.30 27.91 -25.32
N ARG A 399 -4.16 28.39 -25.83
CA ARG A 399 -3.25 27.60 -26.67
C ARG A 399 -2.82 26.28 -26.01
N SER A 400 -2.56 26.28 -24.69
CA SER A 400 -2.13 25.11 -23.91
C SER A 400 -3.13 23.97 -24.00
N HIS A 401 -4.41 24.25 -23.78
CA HIS A 401 -5.49 23.27 -23.87
C HIS A 401 -5.73 22.81 -25.30
N LEU A 402 -5.67 23.73 -26.28
CA LEU A 402 -5.86 23.37 -27.68
C LEU A 402 -4.75 22.44 -28.21
N ILE A 403 -3.48 22.75 -27.94
CA ILE A 403 -2.35 21.88 -28.32
C ILE A 403 -2.50 20.49 -27.75
N ARG A 404 -3.04 20.37 -26.53
CA ARG A 404 -3.20 19.10 -25.86
C ARG A 404 -4.15 18.16 -26.59
N VAL A 405 -5.24 18.67 -27.18
CA VAL A 405 -6.33 17.85 -27.73
C VAL A 405 -6.55 17.99 -29.22
N MET A 406 -5.94 18.98 -29.89
CA MET A 406 -6.17 19.27 -31.31
C MET A 406 -6.01 18.06 -32.25
N ASN A 407 -5.11 17.13 -31.90
CA ASN A 407 -4.84 15.89 -32.63
C ASN A 407 -5.21 14.62 -31.84
N LYS A 408 -6.21 14.71 -30.96
CA LYS A 408 -6.76 13.57 -30.20
C LYS A 408 -8.29 13.49 -30.32
N PRO A 409 -8.86 12.86 -31.37
CA PRO A 409 -8.23 12.05 -32.43
C PRO A 409 -7.40 12.87 -33.42
N LEU A 410 -6.66 12.16 -34.27
CA LEU A 410 -5.74 12.74 -35.23
C LEU A 410 -6.48 13.61 -36.27
N ARG A 411 -6.15 14.92 -36.30
CA ARG A 411 -6.75 15.93 -37.20
C ARG A 411 -5.73 16.64 -38.08
N TYR A 412 -4.43 16.33 -37.90
CA TYR A 412 -3.31 16.92 -38.63
C TYR A 412 -3.19 18.45 -38.51
N ILE A 413 -3.67 19.00 -37.37
CA ILE A 413 -3.52 20.42 -37.05
C ILE A 413 -2.07 20.68 -36.63
N LYS A 414 -1.40 21.63 -37.28
CA LYS A 414 0.01 21.93 -37.02
C LYS A 414 0.15 22.92 -35.88
N ARG A 415 1.14 22.70 -35.01
CA ARG A 415 1.48 23.59 -33.88
C ARG A 415 1.89 24.98 -34.34
N GLU A 416 2.49 25.11 -35.52
CA GLU A 416 2.94 26.36 -36.15
C GLU A 416 1.80 27.33 -36.43
N TRP A 417 0.57 26.86 -36.55
CA TRP A 417 -0.62 27.69 -36.76
C TRP A 417 -1.12 28.34 -35.48
N LEU A 418 -0.66 27.85 -34.31
CA LEU A 418 -1.06 28.29 -33.00
C LEU A 418 0.10 29.08 -32.34
N LYS A 419 0.32 30.34 -32.77
CA LYS A 419 1.45 31.13 -32.30
C LYS A 419 1.13 31.89 -31.01
N GLU A 420 -0.09 32.39 -30.87
CA GLU A 420 -0.51 33.22 -29.77
C GLU A 420 -0.91 32.40 -28.52
N PRO A 421 -0.75 32.95 -27.31
CA PRO A 421 -1.21 32.29 -26.07
C PRO A 421 -2.72 32.05 -26.02
N ILE A 422 -3.49 32.96 -26.61
CA ILE A 422 -4.95 32.87 -26.76
C ILE A 422 -5.25 32.81 -28.26
N ILE A 423 -6.01 31.83 -28.67
CA ILE A 423 -6.34 31.54 -30.06
C ILE A 423 -7.80 31.91 -30.33
N ASP A 424 -8.04 32.75 -31.30
CA ASP A 424 -9.36 32.90 -31.91
C ASP A 424 -9.55 31.71 -32.90
N LEU A 425 -10.60 30.95 -32.68
CA LEU A 425 -10.88 29.77 -33.53
C LEU A 425 -11.41 30.16 -34.90
N ALA A 426 -11.95 31.36 -35.09
CA ALA A 426 -12.33 31.89 -36.40
C ALA A 426 -11.06 32.18 -37.25
N ASP A 427 -10.06 32.83 -36.64
CA ASP A 427 -8.76 33.10 -37.31
C ASP A 427 -8.05 31.78 -37.66
N LEU A 428 -8.14 30.77 -36.79
CA LEU A 428 -7.57 29.46 -37.07
C LEU A 428 -8.18 28.85 -38.34
N LYS A 429 -9.48 28.99 -38.52
CA LYS A 429 -10.20 28.53 -39.71
C LYS A 429 -9.68 29.19 -40.98
N GLU A 430 -9.41 30.52 -40.95
CA GLU A 430 -8.88 31.27 -42.09
C GLU A 430 -7.43 30.89 -42.46
N ARG A 431 -6.60 30.57 -41.44
CA ARG A 431 -5.19 30.20 -41.65
C ARG A 431 -5.01 28.79 -42.29
N VAL A 432 -6.05 27.96 -42.32
CA VAL A 432 -5.98 26.55 -42.74
C VAL A 432 -6.45 26.32 -44.17
N VAL A 433 -6.73 27.34 -44.94
CA VAL A 433 -7.32 27.30 -46.30
C VAL A 433 -6.55 26.44 -47.34
N LEU A 434 -5.35 25.92 -47.02
CA LEU A 434 -4.47 25.28 -47.99
C LEU A 434 -4.70 23.77 -48.25
N LYS A 435 -5.56 23.05 -47.45
CA LYS A 435 -5.89 21.63 -47.66
C LYS A 435 -7.33 21.36 -47.23
N ASP A 436 -8.21 21.11 -48.16
CA ASP A 436 -9.66 20.93 -47.93
C ASP A 436 -9.98 20.00 -46.77
N TRP A 437 -9.35 18.83 -46.64
CA TRP A 437 -9.64 17.88 -45.61
C TRP A 437 -9.16 18.34 -44.18
N VAL A 438 -8.08 19.09 -44.06
CA VAL A 438 -7.63 19.66 -42.78
C VAL A 438 -8.56 20.77 -42.35
N PHE A 439 -9.03 21.57 -43.30
CA PHE A 439 -10.04 22.60 -43.05
C PHE A 439 -11.32 22.00 -42.46
N TYR A 440 -11.83 20.92 -43.04
CA TYR A 440 -12.99 20.20 -42.47
C TYR A 440 -12.72 19.67 -41.07
N ASN A 441 -11.53 19.18 -40.76
CA ASN A 441 -11.16 18.73 -39.43
C ASN A 441 -11.15 19.88 -38.40
N VAL A 442 -10.69 21.07 -38.79
CA VAL A 442 -10.74 22.28 -37.92
C VAL A 442 -12.17 22.76 -37.72
N VAL A 443 -12.98 22.81 -38.79
CA VAL A 443 -14.41 23.16 -38.68
C VAL A 443 -15.13 22.17 -37.76
N SER A 444 -14.92 20.87 -37.95
CA SER A 444 -15.50 19.83 -37.09
C SER A 444 -15.07 19.98 -35.63
N LEU A 445 -13.81 20.35 -35.35
CA LEU A 445 -13.37 20.61 -33.99
C LEU A 445 -14.12 21.80 -33.37
N ILE A 446 -14.27 22.89 -34.10
CA ILE A 446 -14.98 24.09 -33.65
C ILE A 446 -16.47 23.76 -33.37
N ASP A 447 -17.13 23.06 -34.28
CA ASP A 447 -18.53 22.68 -34.13
C ASP A 447 -18.72 21.74 -32.93
N ASN A 448 -17.80 20.81 -32.74
CA ASN A 448 -17.80 19.96 -31.55
C ASN A 448 -17.62 20.74 -30.26
N LEU A 449 -16.72 21.72 -30.20
CA LEU A 449 -16.52 22.58 -29.02
C LEU A 449 -17.77 23.44 -28.75
N LYS A 450 -18.40 23.96 -29.80
CA LYS A 450 -19.68 24.69 -29.69
C LYS A 450 -20.78 23.82 -29.11
N PHE A 451 -20.92 22.58 -29.57
CA PHE A 451 -21.91 21.66 -29.05
C PHE A 451 -21.59 21.25 -27.60
N LEU A 452 -20.32 20.94 -27.31
CA LEU A 452 -19.88 20.63 -25.95
C LEU A 452 -20.23 21.72 -24.95
N SER A 453 -20.13 23.01 -25.34
CA SER A 453 -20.43 24.12 -24.44
C SER A 453 -21.90 24.17 -23.97
N SER A 454 -22.80 23.50 -24.67
CA SER A 454 -24.23 23.40 -24.33
C SER A 454 -24.57 22.19 -23.46
N LEU A 455 -23.62 21.27 -23.24
CA LEU A 455 -23.84 20.05 -22.49
C LEU A 455 -23.52 20.23 -20.99
N LYS A 456 -24.15 19.39 -20.17
CA LYS A 456 -23.71 19.18 -18.77
C LYS A 456 -22.39 18.41 -18.73
N PRO A 457 -21.61 18.50 -17.62
CA PRO A 457 -20.28 17.89 -17.54
C PRO A 457 -20.21 16.38 -17.85
N ALA A 458 -21.08 15.55 -17.29
CA ALA A 458 -21.07 14.11 -17.53
C ALA A 458 -21.48 13.72 -18.97
N PRO A 459 -22.58 14.23 -19.55
CA PRO A 459 -22.89 14.06 -20.98
C PRO A 459 -21.79 14.56 -21.91
N ALA A 460 -21.06 15.61 -21.54
CA ALA A 460 -19.94 16.13 -22.33
C ALA A 460 -18.81 15.08 -22.45
N ILE A 461 -18.53 14.30 -21.38
CA ILE A 461 -17.56 13.20 -21.45
C ILE A 461 -18.01 12.11 -22.42
N ASP A 462 -19.28 11.72 -22.42
CA ASP A 462 -19.81 10.77 -23.39
C ASP A 462 -19.66 11.26 -24.83
N TYR A 463 -19.92 12.53 -25.05
CA TYR A 463 -19.75 13.17 -26.35
C TYR A 463 -18.28 13.17 -26.79
N ILE A 464 -17.34 13.49 -25.87
CA ILE A 464 -15.88 13.43 -26.14
C ILE A 464 -15.46 12.01 -26.52
N LEU A 465 -15.91 11.01 -25.76
CA LEU A 465 -15.52 9.62 -25.98
C LEU A 465 -16.05 9.06 -27.31
N ASN A 466 -17.35 9.31 -27.59
CA ASN A 466 -18.05 8.60 -28.65
C ASN A 466 -18.20 9.43 -29.93
N THR A 467 -18.63 10.70 -29.83
CA THR A 467 -18.89 11.57 -31.00
C THR A 467 -17.62 12.23 -31.50
N ILE A 468 -16.82 12.82 -30.62
CA ILE A 468 -15.47 13.33 -30.98
C ILE A 468 -14.51 12.18 -31.30
N ASN A 469 -14.87 10.97 -30.90
CA ASN A 469 -14.10 9.74 -31.15
C ASN A 469 -12.75 9.69 -30.41
N TYR A 470 -12.68 10.28 -29.20
CA TYR A 470 -11.49 10.18 -28.33
C TYR A 470 -11.20 8.74 -27.93
N ARG A 471 -12.22 7.87 -27.87
CA ARG A 471 -12.07 6.43 -27.62
C ARG A 471 -11.11 5.75 -28.59
N GLU A 472 -11.18 6.09 -29.88
CA GLU A 472 -10.25 5.54 -30.88
C GLU A 472 -8.80 5.99 -30.65
N HIS A 473 -8.62 7.27 -30.21
CA HIS A 473 -7.30 7.74 -29.80
C HIS A 473 -6.78 6.92 -28.62
N LEU A 474 -7.59 6.61 -27.61
CA LEU A 474 -7.18 5.78 -26.47
C LEU A 474 -6.80 4.35 -26.90
N ILE A 475 -7.53 3.75 -27.85
CA ILE A 475 -7.20 2.43 -28.40
C ILE A 475 -5.81 2.44 -29.07
N ARG A 476 -5.55 3.45 -29.92
CA ARG A 476 -4.24 3.60 -30.59
C ARG A 476 -3.14 3.86 -29.57
N TYR A 477 -3.36 4.80 -28.66
CA TYR A 477 -2.40 5.13 -27.62
C TYR A 477 -2.06 3.93 -26.73
N ALA A 478 -3.06 3.15 -26.34
CA ALA A 478 -2.87 1.92 -25.58
C ALA A 478 -2.01 0.91 -26.35
N LYS A 479 -2.30 0.72 -27.64
CA LYS A 479 -1.54 -0.18 -28.50
C LYS A 479 -0.09 0.26 -28.69
N ASP A 480 0.11 1.57 -28.97
CA ASP A 480 1.43 2.14 -29.26
C ASP A 480 2.34 2.19 -28.01
N ASN A 481 1.75 2.14 -26.82
CA ASN A 481 2.47 2.21 -25.53
C ASN A 481 2.33 0.93 -24.69
N ASN A 482 1.86 -0.17 -25.26
CA ASN A 482 1.62 -1.45 -24.55
C ASN A 482 0.82 -1.29 -23.25
N LEU A 483 -0.19 -0.41 -23.24
CA LEU A 483 -1.06 -0.15 -22.11
C LEU A 483 -2.41 -0.85 -22.29
N SER A 484 -3.13 -1.07 -21.20
CA SER A 484 -4.49 -1.56 -21.25
C SER A 484 -5.46 -0.45 -21.68
N PHE A 485 -6.13 -0.63 -22.82
CA PHE A 485 -7.22 0.26 -23.23
C PHE A 485 -8.33 0.32 -22.15
N ASP A 486 -8.68 -0.82 -21.57
CA ASP A 486 -9.71 -0.87 -20.54
C ASP A 486 -9.37 0.00 -19.33
N GLU A 487 -8.09 0.04 -18.91
CA GLU A 487 -7.67 0.89 -17.79
C GLU A 487 -7.76 2.39 -18.12
N LEU A 488 -7.38 2.79 -19.34
CA LEU A 488 -7.51 4.18 -19.78
C LEU A 488 -8.98 4.59 -19.93
N TYR A 489 -9.80 3.70 -20.46
CA TYR A 489 -11.23 3.94 -20.63
C TYR A 489 -11.97 4.01 -19.28
N GLU A 490 -11.61 3.15 -18.32
CA GLU A 490 -12.12 3.19 -16.95
C GLU A 490 -11.83 4.54 -16.27
N GLN A 491 -10.66 5.16 -16.50
CA GLN A 491 -10.37 6.50 -15.97
C GLN A 491 -11.35 7.56 -16.50
N ALA A 492 -11.71 7.49 -17.77
CA ALA A 492 -12.70 8.42 -18.35
C ALA A 492 -14.10 8.21 -17.74
N LEU A 493 -14.49 6.95 -17.53
CA LEU A 493 -15.78 6.62 -16.90
C LEU A 493 -15.83 7.06 -15.43
N GLU A 494 -14.73 6.94 -14.71
CA GLU A 494 -14.61 7.42 -13.32
C GLU A 494 -14.80 8.94 -13.24
N LEU A 495 -14.16 9.70 -14.14
CA LEU A 495 -14.38 11.15 -14.23
C LEU A 495 -15.86 11.48 -14.54
N LYS A 496 -16.49 10.73 -15.45
CA LYS A 496 -17.90 10.89 -15.76
C LYS A 496 -18.78 10.69 -14.51
N GLU A 497 -18.52 9.63 -13.73
CA GLU A 497 -19.28 9.37 -12.50
C GLU A 497 -19.09 10.49 -11.46
N ILE A 498 -17.88 11.06 -11.36
CA ILE A 498 -17.62 12.20 -10.48
C ILE A 498 -18.37 13.44 -10.99
N PHE A 499 -18.32 13.72 -12.30
CA PHE A 499 -18.86 14.92 -12.91
C PHE A 499 -20.40 14.89 -13.07
N ASP A 500 -21.02 13.72 -12.96
CA ASP A 500 -22.48 13.59 -12.95
C ASP A 500 -23.17 14.34 -11.79
N LYS A 501 -22.38 14.73 -10.78
CA LYS A 501 -22.84 15.44 -9.59
C LYS A 501 -22.87 16.96 -9.74
N PHE A 502 -22.38 17.48 -10.87
CA PHE A 502 -22.25 18.90 -11.14
C PHE A 502 -23.16 19.33 -12.30
N ALA A 503 -23.74 20.50 -12.17
CA ALA A 503 -24.63 21.04 -13.19
C ALA A 503 -23.88 21.81 -14.28
N THR A 504 -22.73 22.43 -13.95
CA THR A 504 -21.95 23.31 -14.83
C THR A 504 -20.48 22.95 -14.85
N PHE A 505 -19.75 23.40 -15.89
CA PHE A 505 -18.28 23.25 -15.95
C PHE A 505 -17.56 24.07 -14.89
N GLU A 506 -18.12 25.22 -14.53
CA GLU A 506 -17.60 26.11 -13.49
C GLU A 506 -17.53 25.41 -12.13
N GLU A 507 -18.61 24.69 -11.77
CA GLU A 507 -18.65 23.88 -10.57
C GLU A 507 -17.59 22.78 -10.58
N VAL A 508 -17.37 22.14 -11.73
CA VAL A 508 -16.32 21.11 -11.90
C VAL A 508 -14.95 21.72 -11.68
N PHE A 509 -14.62 22.86 -12.32
CA PHE A 509 -13.30 23.49 -12.17
C PHE A 509 -13.05 23.97 -10.75
N SER A 510 -14.05 24.59 -10.11
CA SER A 510 -13.97 25.00 -8.71
C SER A 510 -13.74 23.81 -7.78
N PHE A 511 -14.43 22.69 -8.04
CA PHE A 511 -14.21 21.46 -7.27
C PHE A 511 -12.81 20.89 -7.45
N ILE A 512 -12.26 20.88 -8.66
CA ILE A 512 -10.90 20.38 -8.95
C ILE A 512 -9.85 21.22 -8.23
N ASP A 513 -10.00 22.52 -8.20
CA ASP A 513 -9.10 23.43 -7.49
C ASP A 513 -9.14 23.17 -5.98
N ASP A 514 -10.33 23.03 -5.41
CA ASP A 514 -10.55 22.72 -4.00
C ASP A 514 -9.99 21.33 -3.64
N TYR A 515 -10.25 20.35 -4.49
CA TYR A 515 -9.72 18.99 -4.36
C TYR A 515 -8.19 18.98 -4.32
N THR A 516 -7.57 19.69 -5.27
CA THR A 516 -6.11 19.74 -5.37
C THR A 516 -5.47 20.44 -4.15
N LYS A 517 -6.08 21.52 -3.66
CA LYS A 517 -5.65 22.21 -2.43
C LYS A 517 -5.77 21.29 -1.21
N LYS A 518 -6.93 20.65 -1.03
CA LYS A 518 -7.16 19.75 0.09
C LYS A 518 -6.23 18.53 0.06
N LEU A 519 -5.94 17.97 -1.11
CA LEU A 519 -4.95 16.88 -1.23
C LEU A 519 -3.53 17.33 -0.83
N ALA A 520 -3.14 18.54 -1.16
CA ALA A 520 -1.83 19.09 -0.79
C ALA A 520 -1.71 19.32 0.73
N GLU A 521 -2.83 19.60 1.41
CA GLU A 521 -2.90 19.81 2.86
C GLU A 521 -2.92 18.49 3.66
N ILE A 522 -3.21 17.37 3.02
CA ILE A 522 -3.26 16.05 3.68
C ILE A 522 -1.84 15.68 4.11
N LYS A 523 -1.59 15.79 5.40
CA LYS A 523 -0.34 15.34 6.02
C LYS A 523 -0.41 13.84 6.24
N THR A 524 0.69 13.16 5.95
CA THR A 524 0.89 11.73 6.24
C THR A 524 1.05 11.42 7.73
N ASP A 525 0.92 12.42 8.61
CA ASP A 525 1.04 12.27 10.05
C ASP A 525 -0.33 12.08 10.71
N PHE A 526 -0.53 10.91 11.32
CA PHE A 526 -1.77 10.48 11.97
C PHE A 526 -1.87 10.90 13.43
N SER A 527 -0.83 11.52 13.99
CA SER A 527 -0.84 11.91 15.39
C SER A 527 -1.71 13.17 15.59
N ASN A 528 -2.85 13.02 16.24
CA ASN A 528 -3.70 14.08 16.81
C ASN A 528 -4.71 14.82 15.91
N LYS A 529 -5.26 14.22 14.84
CA LYS A 529 -6.38 14.86 14.13
C LYS A 529 -7.61 13.96 14.12
N ASN A 530 -8.76 14.53 14.49
CA ASN A 530 -10.06 13.90 14.32
C ASN A 530 -10.40 13.81 12.81
N SER A 531 -9.95 12.73 12.17
CA SER A 531 -10.10 12.50 10.73
C SER A 531 -10.30 11.03 10.41
N VAL A 532 -11.12 10.74 9.37
CA VAL A 532 -11.33 9.37 8.86
C VAL A 532 -10.04 8.86 8.22
N THR A 533 -9.60 7.68 8.58
CA THR A 533 -8.42 7.06 7.96
C THR A 533 -8.81 6.36 6.66
N VAL A 534 -8.20 6.76 5.55
CA VAL A 534 -8.30 6.05 4.26
C VAL A 534 -6.97 5.37 4.00
N SER A 535 -6.98 4.05 3.80
CA SER A 535 -5.73 3.29 3.71
C SER A 535 -5.88 2.02 2.88
N THR A 536 -4.76 1.50 2.36
CA THR A 536 -4.74 0.13 1.85
C THR A 536 -4.69 -0.90 3.00
N PHE A 537 -5.04 -2.15 2.71
CA PHE A 537 -4.97 -3.25 3.67
C PHE A 537 -3.57 -3.40 4.28
N HIS A 538 -2.51 -3.27 3.45
CA HIS A 538 -1.13 -3.39 3.90
C HIS A 538 -0.74 -2.28 4.89
N SER A 539 -1.10 -1.05 4.58
CA SER A 539 -0.76 0.12 5.42
C SER A 539 -1.60 0.21 6.69
N ALA A 540 -2.74 -0.49 6.73
CA ALA A 540 -3.58 -0.60 7.91
C ALA A 540 -3.05 -1.63 8.94
N LYS A 541 -2.06 -2.45 8.59
CA LYS A 541 -1.45 -3.40 9.54
C LYS A 541 -0.89 -2.66 10.76
N GLY A 542 -1.17 -3.18 11.95
CA GLY A 542 -0.76 -2.56 13.22
C GLY A 542 -1.70 -1.47 13.75
N LEU A 543 -2.69 -1.03 12.94
CA LEU A 543 -3.71 -0.07 13.37
C LEU A 543 -4.96 -0.77 13.91
N GLU A 544 -5.85 0.03 14.54
CA GLU A 544 -7.14 -0.44 15.05
C GLU A 544 -8.14 0.72 15.07
N PHE A 545 -9.41 0.43 14.74
CA PHE A 545 -10.46 1.43 14.62
C PHE A 545 -11.78 0.86 15.14
N LYS A 546 -12.62 1.69 15.75
CA LYS A 546 -13.95 1.24 16.19
C LYS A 546 -14.81 0.79 15.02
N ASN A 547 -14.72 1.50 13.89
CA ASN A 547 -15.56 1.27 12.72
C ASN A 547 -14.71 1.11 11.46
N VAL A 548 -14.80 -0.03 10.81
CA VAL A 548 -14.04 -0.31 9.58
C VAL A 548 -14.97 -0.59 8.42
N PHE A 549 -14.77 0.12 7.32
CA PHE A 549 -15.36 -0.16 6.03
C PHE A 549 -14.32 -0.80 5.12
N ILE A 550 -14.62 -1.98 4.59
CA ILE A 550 -13.83 -2.62 3.53
C ILE A 550 -14.61 -2.45 2.23
N ILE A 551 -14.02 -1.75 1.27
CA ILE A 551 -14.70 -1.41 0.02
C ILE A 551 -14.38 -2.39 -1.10
N ASN A 552 -15.29 -2.44 -2.09
CA ASN A 552 -15.12 -3.23 -3.31
C ASN A 552 -14.79 -4.70 -3.05
N CYS A 553 -15.58 -5.36 -2.16
CA CYS A 553 -15.45 -6.80 -1.88
C CYS A 553 -15.96 -7.63 -3.08
N ILE A 554 -15.28 -7.53 -4.22
CA ILE A 554 -15.61 -8.20 -5.48
C ILE A 554 -14.44 -9.03 -5.98
N ASP A 555 -14.73 -10.02 -6.80
CA ASP A 555 -13.71 -10.87 -7.42
C ASP A 555 -12.76 -10.06 -8.31
N GLY A 556 -11.46 -10.36 -8.25
CA GLY A 556 -10.41 -9.61 -8.92
C GLY A 556 -9.87 -8.40 -8.14
N ASN A 557 -10.61 -7.92 -7.12
CA ASN A 557 -10.10 -6.96 -6.15
C ASN A 557 -9.74 -7.65 -4.83
N ILE A 558 -10.62 -8.54 -4.35
CA ILE A 558 -10.44 -9.35 -3.14
C ILE A 558 -10.90 -10.78 -3.48
N PRO A 559 -10.00 -11.71 -3.74
CA PRO A 559 -8.54 -11.58 -3.91
C PRO A 559 -8.15 -10.74 -5.13
N TYR A 560 -7.00 -10.06 -5.04
CA TYR A 560 -6.51 -9.20 -6.12
C TYR A 560 -5.81 -9.98 -7.22
N SER A 561 -6.16 -9.67 -8.48
CA SER A 561 -5.48 -10.19 -9.66
C SER A 561 -5.22 -9.09 -10.68
N LYS A 562 -4.00 -9.05 -11.23
CA LYS A 562 -3.68 -8.20 -12.37
C LYS A 562 -4.39 -8.67 -13.65
N ASN A 563 -4.59 -9.98 -13.81
CA ASN A 563 -5.25 -10.57 -14.96
C ASN A 563 -6.76 -10.60 -14.73
N LYS A 564 -7.45 -9.52 -15.07
CA LYS A 564 -8.92 -9.45 -15.00
C LYS A 564 -9.52 -10.30 -16.12
N SER A 565 -10.04 -11.47 -15.78
CA SER A 565 -10.81 -12.28 -16.73
C SER A 565 -12.20 -11.64 -16.96
N ASN A 566 -12.58 -11.45 -18.22
CA ASN A 566 -13.92 -10.99 -18.55
C ASN A 566 -14.99 -12.11 -18.47
N LYS A 567 -14.62 -13.35 -18.17
CA LYS A 567 -15.50 -14.51 -18.09
C LYS A 567 -15.13 -15.41 -16.91
N GLY A 568 -15.92 -15.38 -15.85
CA GLY A 568 -15.80 -16.29 -14.71
C GLY A 568 -14.83 -15.85 -13.60
N ARG A 569 -14.82 -16.59 -12.48
CA ARG A 569 -13.91 -16.34 -11.34
C ARG A 569 -12.44 -16.54 -11.75
N ILE A 570 -11.59 -15.65 -11.27
CA ILE A 570 -10.15 -15.69 -11.52
C ILE A 570 -9.53 -16.90 -10.81
N LYS A 571 -8.68 -17.66 -11.52
CA LYS A 571 -7.94 -18.77 -10.92
C LYS A 571 -6.64 -18.23 -10.31
N PHE A 572 -6.43 -18.54 -9.04
CA PHE A 572 -5.21 -18.21 -8.30
C PHE A 572 -4.41 -19.49 -8.06
N ASP A 573 -3.08 -19.36 -7.99
CA ASP A 573 -2.28 -20.40 -7.36
C ASP A 573 -2.55 -20.41 -5.84
N LYS A 574 -2.29 -21.57 -5.20
CA LYS A 574 -2.65 -21.78 -3.81
C LYS A 574 -1.95 -20.81 -2.85
N LYS A 575 -0.65 -20.53 -3.07
CA LYS A 575 0.13 -19.64 -2.19
C LYS A 575 -0.37 -18.21 -2.26
N SER A 576 -0.56 -17.69 -3.47
CA SER A 576 -1.11 -16.33 -3.69
C SER A 576 -2.51 -16.19 -3.08
N LEU A 577 -3.36 -17.22 -3.21
CA LEU A 577 -4.70 -17.18 -2.62
C LEU A 577 -4.65 -17.16 -1.08
N GLU A 578 -3.76 -17.95 -0.47
CA GLU A 578 -3.58 -17.95 0.99
C GLU A 578 -3.02 -16.61 1.49
N GLU A 579 -2.15 -15.95 0.73
CA GLU A 579 -1.63 -14.63 1.08
C GLU A 579 -2.71 -13.55 0.98
N GLU A 580 -3.50 -13.52 -0.08
CA GLU A 580 -4.63 -12.60 -0.23
C GLU A 580 -5.68 -12.82 0.89
N ARG A 581 -5.88 -14.07 1.32
CA ARG A 581 -6.78 -14.38 2.44
C ARG A 581 -6.23 -13.87 3.76
N ARG A 582 -4.90 -13.97 4.02
CA ARG A 582 -4.26 -13.34 5.19
C ARG A 582 -4.43 -11.82 5.15
N LEU A 583 -4.28 -11.22 3.99
CA LEU A 583 -4.43 -9.78 3.83
C LEU A 583 -5.87 -9.31 4.13
N PHE A 584 -6.87 -10.05 3.65
CA PHE A 584 -8.27 -9.77 3.97
C PHE A 584 -8.57 -10.03 5.45
N TYR A 585 -8.02 -11.09 6.04
CA TYR A 585 -8.09 -11.38 7.48
C TYR A 585 -7.50 -10.24 8.31
N VAL A 586 -6.31 -9.73 7.93
CA VAL A 586 -5.68 -8.59 8.61
C VAL A 586 -6.60 -7.36 8.56
N SER A 587 -7.19 -7.05 7.40
CA SER A 587 -8.08 -5.89 7.26
C SER A 587 -9.36 -6.01 8.09
N MET A 588 -9.99 -7.20 8.15
CA MET A 588 -11.15 -7.45 9.00
C MET A 588 -10.82 -7.27 10.50
N THR A 589 -9.65 -7.75 10.93
CA THR A 589 -9.21 -7.68 12.34
C THR A 589 -8.73 -6.30 12.78
N ARG A 590 -8.80 -5.30 11.92
CA ARG A 590 -8.59 -3.88 12.30
C ARG A 590 -9.82 -3.31 13.01
N ALA A 591 -10.99 -3.92 12.83
CA ALA A 591 -12.23 -3.48 13.44
C ALA A 591 -12.31 -3.90 14.93
N ILE A 592 -12.75 -2.96 15.77
CA ILE A 592 -13.05 -3.19 17.18
C ILE A 592 -14.53 -3.54 17.32
N ASP A 593 -15.43 -2.62 16.95
CA ASP A 593 -16.88 -2.73 17.17
C ASP A 593 -17.66 -3.07 15.90
N ASN A 594 -17.39 -2.36 14.80
CA ASN A 594 -18.19 -2.49 13.60
C ASN A 594 -17.35 -2.76 12.35
N LEU A 595 -17.76 -3.75 11.56
CA LEU A 595 -17.17 -4.13 10.28
C LEU A 595 -18.24 -4.08 9.19
N PHE A 596 -18.00 -3.30 8.14
CA PHE A 596 -18.87 -3.18 6.97
C PHE A 596 -18.10 -3.63 5.73
N LEU A 597 -18.57 -4.69 5.07
CA LEU A 597 -18.02 -5.23 3.83
C LEU A 597 -18.94 -4.80 2.69
N THR A 598 -18.50 -3.88 1.82
CA THR A 598 -19.36 -3.35 0.76
C THR A 598 -19.11 -4.04 -0.57
N VAL A 599 -20.19 -4.39 -1.25
CA VAL A 599 -20.20 -5.19 -2.49
C VAL A 599 -20.98 -4.45 -3.56
N PRO A 600 -20.33 -3.65 -4.42
CA PRO A 600 -21.01 -3.03 -5.55
C PRO A 600 -21.29 -4.07 -6.65
N ARG A 601 -22.55 -4.06 -7.14
CA ARG A 601 -22.94 -4.91 -8.26
C ARG A 601 -22.32 -4.45 -9.58
N PHE A 602 -22.25 -3.13 -9.79
CA PHE A 602 -21.65 -2.55 -10.98
C PHE A 602 -20.49 -1.62 -10.61
N ILE A 603 -19.39 -1.71 -11.38
CA ILE A 603 -18.33 -0.71 -11.40
C ILE A 603 -18.14 -0.30 -12.87
N HIS A 604 -18.26 1.01 -13.17
CA HIS A 604 -18.18 1.56 -14.53
C HIS A 604 -19.12 0.82 -15.50
N SER A 605 -20.36 0.60 -15.07
CA SER A 605 -21.40 -0.12 -15.82
C SER A 605 -21.09 -1.58 -16.17
N LYS A 606 -20.00 -2.16 -15.64
CA LYS A 606 -19.67 -3.58 -15.77
C LYS A 606 -20.20 -4.33 -14.55
N ASP A 607 -20.92 -5.42 -14.77
CA ASP A 607 -21.41 -6.32 -13.70
C ASP A 607 -20.20 -6.98 -12.99
N LYS A 608 -20.26 -7.06 -11.66
CA LYS A 608 -19.18 -7.58 -10.82
C LYS A 608 -19.65 -8.76 -9.99
N ILE A 609 -18.80 -9.76 -9.90
CA ILE A 609 -19.04 -10.95 -9.09
C ILE A 609 -18.57 -10.64 -7.65
N PRO A 610 -19.40 -10.93 -6.63
CA PRO A 610 -18.93 -10.82 -5.24
C PRO A 610 -17.70 -11.65 -4.98
N SER A 611 -16.83 -11.19 -4.09
CA SER A 611 -15.63 -11.90 -3.67
C SER A 611 -15.95 -13.31 -3.17
N GLY A 612 -15.18 -14.30 -3.64
CA GLY A 612 -15.28 -15.67 -3.14
C GLY A 612 -14.98 -15.80 -1.64
N PHE A 613 -14.20 -14.88 -1.07
CA PHE A 613 -13.95 -14.86 0.37
C PHE A 613 -15.19 -14.53 1.20
N LEU A 614 -16.21 -13.88 0.63
CA LEU A 614 -17.48 -13.66 1.32
C LEU A 614 -18.28 -14.96 1.51
N ASP A 615 -18.14 -15.93 0.60
CA ASP A 615 -18.74 -17.24 0.75
C ASP A 615 -18.08 -18.05 1.89
N GLU A 616 -16.77 -17.83 2.12
CA GLU A 616 -16.03 -18.46 3.22
C GLU A 616 -16.43 -17.88 4.61
N LEU A 617 -17.12 -16.74 4.66
CA LEU A 617 -17.65 -16.16 5.89
C LEU A 617 -19.00 -16.74 6.31
N ARG A 618 -19.74 -17.38 5.39
CA ARG A 618 -21.04 -18.01 5.64
C ARG A 618 -20.85 -19.37 6.28
#